data_d7d5e249abb399f0b080c74acfa85a9b
#
_entry.id   d7d5e249abb399f0b080c74acfa85a9b
#
_cell.length_a   1.000
_cell.length_b   1.000
_cell.length_c   1.000
_cell.angle_alpha   90.00
_cell.angle_beta   90.00
_cell.angle_gamma   90.00
#
_symmetry.space_group_name_H-M   'P 1'
#
loop_
_entity.id
_entity.type
_entity.pdbx_description
1 polymer ?
#
loop_
_entity_poly.entity_id
_entity_poly.type
_entity_poly.pdbx_seq_one_letter_code
_entity_poly.pdbx_strand_id
1 'polypeptide(L)'
;MTFGVKVIAPLLPDFLAAYPEVSIDLHLSDAMVDLIGDGFDAGVRIATLPDSSLVARRLCAMPRYTVAATSYLERHGRPTHPMQLADHRCLGYAYLSSFTVAEIAQDHLEQLANTLHESCS
;
A
#
# COMPACT_ATOMS: atom_id res chain seq x y z
N MET A 1 -9.35 0.38 -2.05
CA MET A 1 -10.35 0.37 -3.16
C MET A 1 -9.83 0.97 -4.47
N THR A 2 -9.21 2.14 -4.48
CA THR A 2 -8.75 2.84 -5.72
C THR A 2 -7.81 2.00 -6.60
N PHE A 3 -6.87 1.25 -6.01
CA PHE A 3 -5.95 0.38 -6.76
C PHE A 3 -6.70 -0.72 -7.50
N GLY A 4 -7.66 -1.38 -6.86
CA GLY A 4 -8.48 -2.41 -7.49
C GLY A 4 -9.24 -1.89 -8.70
N VAL A 5 -9.87 -0.71 -8.57
CA VAL A 5 -10.64 -0.09 -9.68
C VAL A 5 -9.73 0.37 -10.82
N LYS A 6 -8.59 1.01 -10.51
CA LYS A 6 -7.75 1.64 -11.54
C LYS A 6 -6.73 0.71 -12.17
N VAL A 7 -6.32 -0.34 -11.47
CA VAL A 7 -5.23 -1.23 -11.93
C VAL A 7 -5.74 -2.65 -12.16
N ILE A 8 -6.47 -3.24 -11.23
CA ILE A 8 -6.88 -4.65 -11.34
C ILE A 8 -8.06 -4.80 -12.30
N ALA A 9 -9.15 -4.07 -12.10
CA ALA A 9 -10.36 -4.23 -12.90
C ALA A 9 -10.12 -4.07 -14.42
N PRO A 10 -9.30 -3.13 -14.91
CA PRO A 10 -9.01 -3.01 -16.34
C PRO A 10 -8.26 -4.19 -16.96
N LEU A 11 -7.60 -5.03 -16.15
CA LEU A 11 -6.88 -6.22 -16.64
C LEU A 11 -7.82 -7.44 -16.81
N LEU A 12 -8.99 -7.43 -16.19
CA LEU A 12 -9.89 -8.58 -16.17
C LEU A 12 -10.46 -8.94 -17.54
N PRO A 13 -10.84 -8.01 -18.43
CA PRO A 13 -11.36 -8.36 -19.74
C PRO A 13 -10.37 -9.20 -20.57
N ASP A 14 -9.10 -8.80 -20.61
CA ASP A 14 -8.08 -9.53 -21.37
C ASP A 14 -7.78 -10.88 -20.73
N PHE A 15 -7.79 -10.95 -19.40
CA PHE A 15 -7.62 -12.19 -18.66
C PHE A 15 -8.76 -13.17 -18.95
N LEU A 16 -10.01 -12.74 -18.88
CA LEU A 16 -11.18 -13.58 -19.15
C LEU A 16 -11.26 -14.00 -20.62
N ALA A 17 -10.78 -13.17 -21.55
CA ALA A 17 -10.67 -13.54 -22.96
C ALA A 17 -9.63 -14.66 -23.16
N ALA A 18 -8.52 -14.64 -22.40
CA ALA A 18 -7.49 -15.67 -22.45
C ALA A 18 -7.90 -16.98 -21.73
N TYR A 19 -8.78 -16.90 -20.74
CA TYR A 19 -9.23 -18.02 -19.92
C TYR A 19 -10.77 -18.04 -19.82
N PRO A 20 -11.47 -18.44 -20.89
CA PRO A 20 -12.94 -18.32 -20.99
C PRO A 20 -13.71 -19.23 -20.03
N GLU A 21 -13.09 -20.27 -19.49
CA GLU A 21 -13.69 -21.13 -18.47
C GLU A 21 -13.61 -20.55 -17.03
N VAL A 22 -12.88 -19.45 -16.83
CA VAL A 22 -12.76 -18.79 -15.51
C VAL A 22 -13.87 -17.80 -15.31
N SER A 23 -14.52 -17.84 -14.15
CA SER A 23 -15.46 -16.81 -13.68
C SER A 23 -14.82 -16.03 -12.55
N ILE A 24 -14.98 -14.71 -12.54
CA ILE A 24 -14.43 -13.82 -11.50
C ILE A 24 -15.56 -13.05 -10.84
N ASP A 25 -15.66 -13.20 -9.52
CA ASP A 25 -16.41 -12.29 -8.65
C ASP A 25 -15.42 -11.35 -7.95
N LEU A 26 -15.42 -10.07 -8.35
CA LEU A 26 -14.48 -9.08 -7.85
C LEU A 26 -15.06 -8.30 -6.68
N HIS A 27 -14.58 -8.58 -5.48
CA HIS A 27 -14.89 -7.82 -4.27
C HIS A 27 -13.82 -6.75 -3.99
N LEU A 28 -14.23 -5.48 -3.93
CA LEU A 28 -13.36 -4.35 -3.65
C LEU A 28 -13.67 -3.76 -2.28
N SER A 29 -12.73 -3.84 -1.35
CA SER A 29 -12.86 -3.32 0.01
C SER A 29 -11.56 -2.70 0.48
N ASP A 30 -11.65 -1.66 1.30
CA ASP A 30 -10.50 -1.12 2.03
C ASP A 30 -10.40 -1.72 3.45
N ALA A 31 -11.43 -2.47 3.88
CA ALA A 31 -11.40 -3.19 5.16
C ALA A 31 -10.51 -4.43 5.09
N MET A 32 -10.02 -4.84 6.26
CA MET A 32 -9.34 -6.13 6.40
C MET A 32 -10.38 -7.24 6.26
N VAL A 33 -10.21 -8.07 5.23
CA VAL A 33 -11.09 -9.21 4.90
C VAL A 33 -10.38 -10.49 5.33
N ASP A 34 -11.10 -11.40 5.97
CA ASP A 34 -10.61 -12.76 6.22
C ASP A 34 -10.82 -13.61 4.97
N LEU A 35 -9.75 -13.78 4.18
CA LEU A 35 -9.83 -14.51 2.91
C LEU A 35 -10.34 -15.93 3.06
N ILE A 36 -9.94 -16.63 4.13
CA ILE A 36 -10.35 -18.01 4.38
C ILE A 36 -11.79 -18.06 4.90
N GLY A 37 -12.09 -17.26 5.95
CA GLY A 37 -13.39 -17.24 6.60
C GLY A 37 -14.50 -16.74 5.69
N ASP A 38 -14.19 -15.80 4.80
CA ASP A 38 -15.15 -15.22 3.85
C ASP A 38 -15.21 -15.97 2.51
N GLY A 39 -14.41 -17.04 2.35
CA GLY A 39 -14.45 -17.93 1.18
C GLY A 39 -13.86 -17.35 -0.11
N PHE A 40 -12.88 -16.46 -0.02
CA PHE A 40 -12.17 -15.95 -1.18
C PHE A 40 -11.05 -16.89 -1.65
N ASP A 41 -10.94 -17.10 -2.95
CA ASP A 41 -9.88 -17.90 -3.56
C ASP A 41 -8.53 -17.17 -3.57
N ALA A 42 -8.54 -15.86 -3.75
CA ALA A 42 -7.35 -15.02 -3.79
C ALA A 42 -7.63 -13.59 -3.32
N GLY A 43 -6.59 -12.90 -2.85
CA GLY A 43 -6.66 -11.49 -2.48
C GLY A 43 -5.40 -10.74 -2.87
N VAL A 44 -5.56 -9.55 -3.43
CA VAL A 44 -4.46 -8.61 -3.67
C VAL A 44 -4.47 -7.58 -2.55
N ARG A 45 -3.36 -7.46 -1.83
CA ARG A 45 -3.23 -6.55 -0.67
C ARG A 45 -2.02 -5.64 -0.81
N ILE A 46 -2.19 -4.39 -0.40
CA ILE A 46 -1.12 -3.41 -0.25
C ILE A 46 -0.86 -3.29 1.25
N ALA A 47 -0.02 -4.17 1.77
CA ALA A 47 0.32 -4.22 3.20
C ALA A 47 1.59 -5.02 3.43
N THR A 48 2.22 -4.85 4.59
CA THR A 48 3.13 -5.83 5.15
C THR A 48 2.27 -6.97 5.67
N LEU A 49 2.48 -8.18 5.15
CA LEU A 49 1.68 -9.34 5.54
C LEU A 49 2.29 -9.97 6.80
N PRO A 50 1.50 -10.24 7.85
CA PRO A 50 1.93 -11.05 8.96
C PRO A 50 2.10 -12.52 8.52
N ASP A 51 2.81 -13.29 9.31
CA ASP A 51 2.90 -14.73 9.12
C ASP A 51 1.51 -15.36 9.14
N SER A 52 1.22 -16.16 8.13
CA SER A 52 -0.07 -16.84 7.99
C SER A 52 0.10 -18.16 7.25
N SER A 53 -0.94 -19.01 7.27
CA SER A 53 -0.99 -20.25 6.49
C SER A 53 -1.21 -20.01 4.98
N LEU A 54 -1.47 -18.77 4.56
CA LEU A 54 -1.69 -18.40 3.17
C LEU A 54 -0.34 -18.29 2.42
N VAL A 55 -0.33 -18.76 1.19
CA VAL A 55 0.81 -18.54 0.29
C VAL A 55 0.74 -17.12 -0.26
N ALA A 56 1.78 -16.32 -0.02
CA ALA A 56 1.87 -14.97 -0.51
C ALA A 56 2.94 -14.84 -1.61
N ARG A 57 2.60 -14.12 -2.68
CA ARG A 57 3.54 -13.75 -3.73
C ARG A 57 3.62 -12.24 -3.85
N ARG A 58 4.81 -11.68 -3.69
CA ARG A 58 5.04 -10.25 -3.91
C ARG A 58 4.92 -9.93 -5.40
N LEU A 59 4.05 -8.99 -5.75
CA LEU A 59 3.85 -8.53 -7.12
C LEU A 59 4.78 -7.35 -7.44
N CYS A 60 4.83 -6.34 -6.57
CA CYS A 60 5.68 -5.17 -6.73
C CYS A 60 5.92 -4.50 -5.37
N ALA A 61 6.89 -3.58 -5.35
CA ALA A 61 7.02 -2.62 -4.25
C ALA A 61 6.12 -1.42 -4.50
N MET A 62 5.46 -0.93 -3.45
CA MET A 62 4.66 0.29 -3.52
C MET A 62 5.22 1.30 -2.51
N PRO A 63 6.07 2.24 -2.96
CA PRO A 63 6.59 3.26 -2.08
C PRO A 63 5.46 4.18 -1.61
N ARG A 64 5.51 4.57 -0.35
CA ARG A 64 4.57 5.52 0.26
C ARG A 64 5.25 6.88 0.37
N TYR A 65 4.55 7.92 -0.04
CA TYR A 65 5.03 9.28 0.05
C TYR A 65 4.14 10.10 0.97
N THR A 66 4.78 10.83 1.88
CA THR A 66 4.10 11.90 2.63
C THR A 66 4.03 13.13 1.73
N VAL A 67 2.84 13.63 1.50
CA VAL A 67 2.59 14.77 0.62
C VAL A 67 1.87 15.89 1.36
N ALA A 68 2.12 17.12 0.94
CA ALA A 68 1.40 18.29 1.46
C ALA A 68 1.18 19.32 0.35
N ALA A 69 0.14 20.14 0.51
CA ALA A 69 -0.08 21.28 -0.39
C ALA A 69 1.04 22.33 -0.23
N THR A 70 1.44 22.94 -1.33
CA THR A 70 2.47 23.99 -1.33
C THR A 70 2.14 25.11 -0.36
N SER A 71 0.88 25.57 -0.35
CA SER A 71 0.41 26.62 0.56
C SER A 71 0.48 26.23 2.05
N TYR A 72 0.44 24.95 2.38
CA TYR A 72 0.66 24.46 3.74
C TYR A 72 2.15 24.55 4.11
N LEU A 73 3.02 24.08 3.22
CA LEU A 73 4.47 24.10 3.44
C LEU A 73 5.04 25.52 3.53
N GLU A 74 4.49 26.48 2.79
CA GLU A 74 4.86 27.90 2.88
C GLU A 74 4.54 28.49 4.26
N ARG A 75 3.44 28.07 4.89
CA ARG A 75 3.01 28.59 6.20
C ARG A 75 3.64 27.87 7.39
N HIS A 76 3.94 26.58 7.25
CA HIS A 76 4.37 25.73 8.38
C HIS A 76 5.79 25.19 8.23
N GLY A 77 6.47 25.52 7.15
CA GLY A 77 7.78 24.97 6.83
C GLY A 77 7.72 23.59 6.17
N ARG A 78 8.83 23.21 5.57
CA ARG A 78 9.01 21.89 4.93
C ARG A 78 9.79 20.99 5.87
N PRO A 79 9.22 19.86 6.33
CA PRO A 79 9.97 18.90 7.12
C PRO A 79 11.08 18.27 6.25
N THR A 80 12.26 18.19 6.82
CA THR A 80 13.45 17.58 6.19
C THR A 80 13.78 16.21 6.78
N HIS A 81 13.11 15.85 7.88
CA HIS A 81 13.27 14.58 8.56
C HIS A 81 11.91 14.06 9.03
N PRO A 82 11.62 12.73 8.95
CA PRO A 82 10.32 12.16 9.35
C PRO A 82 9.87 12.53 10.76
N MET A 83 10.79 12.63 11.72
CA MET A 83 10.46 13.01 13.12
C MET A 83 9.84 14.40 13.24
N GLN A 84 10.10 15.32 12.31
CA GLN A 84 9.49 16.65 12.30
C GLN A 84 7.99 16.62 11.96
N LEU A 85 7.49 15.49 11.42
CA LEU A 85 6.06 15.31 11.19
C LEU A 85 5.23 15.35 12.49
N ALA A 86 5.85 15.12 13.65
CA ALA A 86 5.19 15.28 14.95
C ALA A 86 4.72 16.73 15.20
N ASP A 87 5.40 17.72 14.62
CA ASP A 87 5.07 19.14 14.72
C ASP A 87 4.08 19.60 13.65
N HIS A 88 3.71 18.71 12.72
CA HIS A 88 2.79 19.00 11.63
C HIS A 88 1.42 18.34 11.84
N ARG A 89 0.38 18.97 11.29
CA ARG A 89 -0.96 18.38 11.25
C ARG A 89 -1.03 17.34 10.13
N CYS A 90 -0.84 16.05 10.48
CA CYS A 90 -0.89 14.96 9.55
C CYS A 90 -2.29 14.33 9.51
N LEU A 91 -2.74 13.97 8.30
CA LEU A 91 -3.92 13.14 8.10
C LEU A 91 -3.46 11.70 7.97
N GLY A 92 -3.86 10.86 8.92
CA GLY A 92 -3.62 9.43 8.89
C GLY A 92 -4.70 8.69 8.09
N TYR A 93 -4.37 7.49 7.65
CA TYR A 93 -5.34 6.61 6.98
C TYR A 93 -6.03 5.71 8.02
N ALA A 94 -7.34 5.83 8.15
CA ALA A 94 -8.12 5.24 9.25
C ALA A 94 -8.05 3.70 9.33
N TYR A 95 -7.75 3.01 8.24
CA TYR A 95 -7.65 1.54 8.19
C TYR A 95 -6.24 1.00 8.50
N LEU A 96 -5.28 1.88 8.72
CA LEU A 96 -3.95 1.51 9.18
C LEU A 96 -3.85 1.96 10.63
N SER A 97 -3.99 1.01 11.54
CA SER A 97 -4.13 1.24 12.99
C SER A 97 -2.91 1.86 13.67
N SER A 98 -1.85 2.16 12.93
CA SER A 98 -0.61 2.67 13.49
C SER A 98 0.20 3.45 12.46
N PHE A 99 -0.18 4.68 12.13
CA PHE A 99 0.77 5.66 11.64
C PHE A 99 1.32 6.47 12.82
N THR A 100 2.22 5.87 13.57
CA THR A 100 3.11 6.67 14.43
C THR A 100 4.19 7.29 13.55
N VAL A 101 4.66 8.48 13.93
CA VAL A 101 5.81 9.13 13.26
C VAL A 101 7.03 8.20 13.20
N ALA A 102 7.16 7.29 14.16
CA ALA A 102 8.22 6.28 14.19
C ALA A 102 8.13 5.27 13.04
N GLU A 103 6.93 4.82 12.66
CA GLU A 103 6.75 3.87 11.54
C GLU A 103 6.99 4.53 10.18
N ILE A 104 6.62 5.79 10.01
CA ILE A 104 6.96 6.55 8.80
C ILE A 104 8.48 6.69 8.68
N ALA A 105 9.18 6.92 9.78
CA ALA A 105 10.63 7.01 9.81
C ALA A 105 11.29 5.67 9.46
N GLN A 106 10.77 4.56 9.95
CA GLN A 106 11.27 3.21 9.69
C GLN A 106 11.06 2.80 8.22
N ASP A 107 9.87 3.01 7.66
CA ASP A 107 9.59 2.77 6.24
C ASP A 107 10.54 3.56 5.33
N HIS A 108 10.84 4.82 5.68
CA HIS A 108 11.75 5.65 4.91
C HIS A 108 13.19 5.12 4.93
N LEU A 109 13.66 4.65 6.08
CA LEU A 109 14.99 4.04 6.23
C LEU A 109 15.09 2.72 5.46
N GLU A 110 14.07 1.88 5.49
CA GLU A 110 14.02 0.64 4.73
C GLU A 110 14.02 0.90 3.21
N GLN A 111 13.29 1.93 2.75
CA GLN A 111 13.30 2.34 1.34
C GLN A 111 14.68 2.83 0.89
N LEU A 112 15.37 3.63 1.70
CA LEU A 112 16.73 4.08 1.42
C LEU A 112 17.71 2.91 1.36
N ALA A 113 17.62 1.97 2.28
CA ALA A 113 18.47 0.77 2.31
C ALA A 113 18.26 -0.09 1.04
N ASN A 114 17.01 -0.30 0.61
CA ASN A 114 16.68 -1.04 -0.60
C ASN A 114 17.18 -0.33 -1.86
N THR A 115 17.03 1.00 -1.95
CA THR A 115 17.52 1.79 -3.10
C THR A 115 19.04 1.74 -3.21
N LEU A 116 19.76 1.76 -2.09
CA LEU A 116 21.22 1.62 -2.07
C LEU A 116 21.66 0.21 -2.49
N HIS A 117 20.91 -0.81 -2.11
CA HIS A 117 21.21 -2.20 -2.49
C HIS A 117 21.01 -2.45 -3.99
N GLU A 118 19.96 -1.90 -4.59
CA GLU A 118 19.71 -1.97 -6.05
C GLU A 118 20.72 -1.18 -6.86
N SER A 119 21.29 -0.10 -6.30
CA SER A 119 22.30 0.72 -6.99
C SER A 119 23.70 0.08 -6.99
N CYS A 120 23.94 -0.91 -6.13
CA CYS A 120 25.22 -1.61 -5.99
C CYS A 120 25.24 -3.00 -6.67
N SER A 121 24.18 -3.38 -7.36
CA SER A 121 24.05 -4.63 -8.13
C SER A 121 24.02 -4.35 -9.60
#